data_0d9b3c1d0974e019c90cd1c82d4a695a
#
_entry.id   0d9b3c1d0974e019c90cd1c82d4a695a
#
_cell.length_a   1.000
_cell.length_b   1.000
_cell.length_c   1.000
_cell.angle_alpha   90.00
_cell.angle_beta   90.00
_cell.angle_gamma   90.00
#
_symmetry.space_group_name_H-M   'P 1'
#
loop_
_entity.id
_entity.type
_entity.pdbx_description
1 polymer ?
#
loop_
_entity_poly.entity_id
_entity_poly.type
_entity_poly.pdbx_seq_one_letter_code
_entity_poly.pdbx_strand_id
1 'polypeptide(L)'
;MKNFYYILLFFFLISILLKAYAYEGKQEDLGREGPPPAGSYKLGYKELKRAIKTEKKGKFKKAKIKFEKALDFFLEANAEDPANPDILNYLGLCSTKLGFNENAEIYYLLGLDLNDQHNSIKYNLGVFYKNQNRIGDANEILNSLKNCGCEEYEKLKMHINYSK
;
A
#
# COMPACT_ATOMS: atom_id res chain seq x y z
N MET A 1 -32.59 8.45 -35.55
CA MET A 1 -31.99 8.86 -34.26
C MET A 1 -31.49 7.67 -33.38
N LYS A 2 -32.21 6.52 -33.33
CA LYS A 2 -31.78 5.33 -32.54
C LYS A 2 -30.41 4.76 -32.98
N ASN A 3 -30.11 4.67 -34.28
CA ASN A 3 -28.86 4.12 -34.79
C ASN A 3 -27.63 4.96 -34.42
N PHE A 4 -27.75 6.26 -34.29
CA PHE A 4 -26.68 7.16 -33.91
C PHE A 4 -26.27 6.97 -32.44
N TYR A 5 -27.24 6.70 -31.57
CA TYR A 5 -27.00 6.40 -30.14
C TYR A 5 -26.21 5.09 -29.94
N TYR A 6 -26.54 4.05 -30.71
CA TYR A 6 -25.79 2.77 -30.66
C TYR A 6 -24.34 2.90 -31.16
N ILE A 7 -24.10 3.76 -32.15
CA ILE A 7 -22.76 4.04 -32.65
C ILE A 7 -21.93 4.75 -31.57
N LEU A 8 -22.47 5.74 -30.89
CA LEU A 8 -21.79 6.43 -29.79
C LEU A 8 -21.50 5.51 -28.60
N LEU A 9 -22.44 4.63 -28.24
CA LEU A 9 -22.28 3.63 -27.18
C LEU A 9 -21.18 2.62 -27.55
N PHE A 10 -21.10 2.19 -28.80
CA PHE A 10 -20.09 1.29 -29.31
C PHE A 10 -18.68 1.92 -29.23
N PHE A 11 -18.51 3.19 -29.65
CA PHE A 11 -17.24 3.90 -29.51
C PHE A 11 -16.85 4.16 -28.06
N PHE A 12 -17.81 4.40 -27.19
CA PHE A 12 -17.56 4.58 -25.76
C PHE A 12 -17.08 3.27 -25.11
N LEU A 13 -17.73 2.13 -25.42
CA LEU A 13 -17.29 0.81 -24.96
C LEU A 13 -15.91 0.42 -25.50
N ILE A 14 -15.61 0.71 -26.77
CA ILE A 14 -14.28 0.48 -27.35
C ILE A 14 -13.24 1.36 -26.63
N SER A 15 -13.55 2.60 -26.30
CA SER A 15 -12.61 3.48 -25.59
C SER A 15 -12.28 2.98 -24.18
N ILE A 16 -13.25 2.36 -23.49
CA ILE A 16 -13.05 1.71 -22.19
C ILE A 16 -12.20 0.47 -22.33
N LEU A 17 -12.48 -0.37 -23.33
CA LEU A 17 -11.70 -1.59 -23.60
C LEU A 17 -10.26 -1.25 -24.00
N LEU A 18 -10.04 -0.22 -24.82
CA LEU A 18 -8.70 0.24 -25.20
C LEU A 18 -7.94 0.82 -24.00
N LYS A 19 -8.61 1.51 -23.06
CA LYS A 19 -7.99 1.97 -21.82
C LYS A 19 -7.64 0.82 -20.89
N ALA A 20 -8.52 -0.19 -20.77
CA ALA A 20 -8.25 -1.40 -20.00
C ALA A 20 -7.07 -2.18 -20.59
N TYR A 21 -7.05 -2.36 -21.93
CA TYR A 21 -5.93 -3.02 -22.62
C TYR A 21 -4.61 -2.25 -22.49
N ALA A 22 -4.66 -0.91 -22.59
CA ALA A 22 -3.47 -0.07 -22.38
C ALA A 22 -3.01 -0.06 -20.91
N TYR A 23 -3.90 -0.33 -19.96
CA TYR A 23 -3.56 -0.49 -18.53
C TYR A 23 -2.88 -1.84 -18.28
N GLU A 24 -3.39 -2.94 -18.85
CA GLU A 24 -2.73 -4.25 -18.81
C GLU A 24 -1.35 -4.21 -19.48
N GLY A 25 -1.21 -3.56 -20.65
CA GLY A 25 0.08 -3.45 -21.36
C GLY A 25 1.12 -2.59 -20.62
N LYS A 26 0.73 -1.75 -19.65
CA LYS A 26 1.67 -1.00 -18.79
C LYS A 26 2.21 -1.81 -17.61
N GLN A 27 1.59 -2.93 -17.27
CA GLN A 27 2.11 -3.84 -16.24
C GLN A 27 3.17 -4.81 -16.78
N GLU A 28 3.29 -5.01 -18.09
CA GLU A 28 4.28 -5.91 -18.69
C GLU A 28 5.67 -5.31 -18.89
N ASP A 29 5.85 -3.98 -18.76
CA ASP A 29 7.15 -3.35 -18.99
C ASP A 29 7.78 -2.81 -17.69
N LEU A 30 7.95 -3.66 -16.71
CA LEU A 30 8.92 -3.46 -15.62
C LEU A 30 10.30 -4.00 -15.99
N GLY A 31 10.62 -4.16 -17.27
CA GLY A 31 11.98 -4.28 -17.79
C GLY A 31 12.91 -5.28 -17.09
N ARG A 32 12.36 -6.34 -16.46
CA ARG A 32 13.15 -7.36 -15.80
C ARG A 32 12.91 -8.72 -16.43
N GLU A 33 13.77 -9.07 -17.40
CA GLU A 33 13.87 -10.43 -17.92
C GLU A 33 14.52 -11.31 -16.84
N GLY A 34 13.73 -12.19 -16.22
CA GLY A 34 14.22 -13.20 -15.28
C GLY A 34 13.40 -13.34 -14.01
N PRO A 35 13.54 -14.44 -13.26
CA PRO A 35 12.87 -14.62 -11.99
C PRO A 35 13.33 -13.53 -10.98
N PRO A 36 12.44 -13.07 -10.08
CA PRO A 36 12.81 -12.07 -9.08
C PRO A 36 14.00 -12.58 -8.25
N PRO A 37 14.95 -11.70 -7.86
CA PRO A 37 16.12 -12.13 -7.14
C PRO A 37 15.73 -12.72 -5.78
N ALA A 38 16.25 -13.92 -5.47
CA ALA A 38 16.08 -14.58 -4.18
C ALA A 38 16.43 -13.59 -3.05
N GLY A 39 15.47 -13.31 -2.18
CA GLY A 39 15.67 -12.38 -1.07
C GLY A 39 15.12 -10.97 -1.28
N SER A 40 14.21 -10.74 -2.24
CA SER A 40 13.55 -9.45 -2.50
C SER A 40 12.91 -8.86 -1.23
N TYR A 41 12.29 -9.67 -0.40
CA TYR A 41 11.79 -9.26 0.91
C TYR A 41 12.88 -8.60 1.79
N LYS A 42 14.05 -9.24 1.91
CA LYS A 42 15.17 -8.74 2.71
C LYS A 42 15.74 -7.43 2.15
N LEU A 43 15.80 -7.31 0.82
CA LEU A 43 16.23 -6.08 0.15
C LEU A 43 15.23 -4.95 0.35
N GLY A 44 13.93 -5.21 0.20
CA GLY A 44 12.85 -4.28 0.47
C GLY A 44 12.90 -3.76 1.89
N TYR A 45 13.01 -4.65 2.87
CA TYR A 45 13.12 -4.27 4.28
C TYR A 45 14.36 -3.42 4.59
N LYS A 46 15.50 -3.72 3.96
CA LYS A 46 16.74 -2.93 4.10
C LYS A 46 16.53 -1.50 3.54
N GLU A 47 15.95 -1.37 2.35
CA GLU A 47 15.70 -0.04 1.76
C GLU A 47 14.62 0.73 2.54
N LEU A 48 13.57 0.07 3.03
CA LEU A 48 12.54 0.67 3.89
C LEU A 48 13.17 1.26 5.16
N LYS A 49 14.03 0.52 5.87
CA LYS A 49 14.74 1.04 7.05
C LYS A 49 15.63 2.24 6.71
N ARG A 50 16.27 2.23 5.55
CA ARG A 50 17.08 3.36 5.06
C ARG A 50 16.20 4.56 4.71
N ALA A 51 15.03 4.34 4.10
CA ALA A 51 14.06 5.37 3.77
C ALA A 51 13.58 6.09 5.03
N ILE A 52 13.09 5.34 6.02
CA ILE A 52 12.63 5.87 7.31
C ILE A 52 13.76 6.66 8.02
N LYS A 53 14.97 6.12 8.07
CA LYS A 53 16.13 6.84 8.67
C LYS A 53 16.47 8.13 7.92
N THR A 54 16.28 8.15 6.59
CA THR A 54 16.55 9.31 5.75
C THR A 54 15.46 10.37 5.92
N GLU A 55 14.20 9.95 6.02
CA GLU A 55 13.04 10.81 6.30
C GLU A 55 13.17 11.50 7.67
N LYS A 56 13.52 10.74 8.71
CA LYS A 56 13.78 11.28 10.07
C LYS A 56 14.89 12.36 10.11
N LYS A 57 15.79 12.38 9.12
CA LYS A 57 16.82 13.42 8.96
C LYS A 57 16.35 14.61 8.13
N GLY A 58 15.04 14.71 7.81
CA GLY A 58 14.45 15.78 6.99
C GLY A 58 14.83 15.72 5.51
N LYS A 59 15.46 14.63 5.03
CA LYS A 59 15.91 14.49 3.64
C LYS A 59 14.80 13.85 2.77
N PHE A 60 13.63 14.50 2.69
CA PHE A 60 12.40 13.95 2.10
C PHE A 60 12.56 13.46 0.66
N LYS A 61 13.20 14.25 -0.23
CA LYS A 61 13.43 13.84 -1.64
C LYS A 61 14.25 12.54 -1.73
N LYS A 62 15.30 12.41 -0.89
CA LYS A 62 16.13 11.20 -0.85
C LYS A 62 15.41 10.02 -0.19
N ALA A 63 14.53 10.28 0.77
CA ALA A 63 13.71 9.26 1.41
C ALA A 63 12.70 8.69 0.41
N LYS A 64 12.05 9.56 -0.39
CA LYS A 64 11.10 9.15 -1.43
C LYS A 64 11.71 8.12 -2.39
N ILE A 65 12.90 8.39 -2.95
CA ILE A 65 13.60 7.45 -3.85
C ILE A 65 13.85 6.09 -3.18
N LYS A 66 14.10 6.08 -1.86
CA LYS A 66 14.32 4.83 -1.12
C LYS A 66 13.02 4.09 -0.84
N PHE A 67 11.90 4.82 -0.61
CA PHE A 67 10.58 4.21 -0.51
C PHE A 67 10.15 3.59 -1.84
N GLU A 68 10.42 4.26 -2.97
CA GLU A 68 10.18 3.72 -4.32
C GLU A 68 10.95 2.40 -4.50
N LYS A 69 12.26 2.36 -4.21
CA LYS A 69 13.06 1.13 -4.28
C LYS A 69 12.56 0.03 -3.32
N ALA A 70 12.12 0.40 -2.13
CA ALA A 70 11.55 -0.56 -1.19
C ALA A 70 10.24 -1.14 -1.72
N LEU A 71 9.38 -0.30 -2.31
CA LEU A 71 8.13 -0.71 -2.95
C LEU A 71 8.39 -1.73 -4.06
N ASP A 72 9.35 -1.45 -4.96
CA ASP A 72 9.72 -2.36 -6.07
C ASP A 72 10.13 -3.74 -5.54
N PHE A 73 11.01 -3.79 -4.53
CA PHE A 73 11.42 -5.05 -3.92
C PHE A 73 10.29 -5.79 -3.21
N PHE A 74 9.35 -5.07 -2.57
CA PHE A 74 8.21 -5.73 -1.96
C PHE A 74 7.18 -6.20 -2.98
N LEU A 75 7.04 -5.55 -4.14
CA LEU A 75 6.25 -6.07 -5.25
C LEU A 75 6.84 -7.37 -5.79
N GLU A 76 8.16 -7.43 -5.96
CA GLU A 76 8.86 -8.67 -6.34
C GLU A 76 8.64 -9.78 -5.28
N ALA A 77 8.80 -9.45 -3.99
CA ALA A 77 8.56 -10.38 -2.90
C ALA A 77 7.11 -10.88 -2.86
N ASN A 78 6.15 -10.01 -3.16
CA ASN A 78 4.73 -10.38 -3.23
C ASN A 78 4.43 -11.29 -4.42
N ALA A 79 5.18 -11.19 -5.50
CA ALA A 79 5.07 -12.14 -6.62
C ALA A 79 5.62 -13.53 -6.24
N GLU A 80 6.61 -13.59 -5.34
CA GLU A 80 7.17 -14.85 -4.81
C GLU A 80 6.26 -15.49 -3.75
N ASP A 81 5.63 -14.66 -2.88
CA ASP A 81 4.81 -15.10 -1.74
C ASP A 81 3.57 -14.18 -1.58
N PRO A 82 2.54 -14.36 -2.43
CA PRO A 82 1.40 -13.43 -2.51
C PRO A 82 0.46 -13.47 -1.31
N ALA A 83 0.52 -14.50 -0.48
CA ALA A 83 -0.33 -14.66 0.71
C ALA A 83 0.38 -14.28 2.01
N ASN A 84 1.39 -13.43 1.96
CA ASN A 84 2.17 -13.01 3.11
C ASN A 84 1.70 -11.65 3.68
N PRO A 85 1.06 -11.62 4.87
CA PRO A 85 0.56 -10.38 5.45
C PRO A 85 1.67 -9.36 5.74
N ASP A 86 2.89 -9.80 6.08
CA ASP A 86 4.01 -8.89 6.33
C ASP A 86 4.41 -8.13 5.07
N ILE A 87 4.44 -8.81 3.91
CA ILE A 87 4.73 -8.18 2.62
C ILE A 87 3.66 -7.13 2.30
N LEU A 88 2.38 -7.49 2.44
CA LEU A 88 1.26 -6.57 2.22
C LEU A 88 1.31 -5.36 3.17
N ASN A 89 1.71 -5.57 4.42
CA ASN A 89 1.95 -4.48 5.36
C ASN A 89 3.00 -3.48 4.86
N TYR A 90 4.12 -3.98 4.35
CA TYR A 90 5.19 -3.11 3.84
C TYR A 90 4.86 -2.45 2.51
N LEU A 91 4.09 -3.11 1.64
CA LEU A 91 3.51 -2.51 0.43
C LEU A 91 2.59 -1.35 0.80
N GLY A 92 1.69 -1.55 1.77
CA GLY A 92 0.82 -0.50 2.29
C GLY A 92 1.60 0.67 2.88
N LEU A 93 2.65 0.39 3.68
CA LEU A 93 3.48 1.42 4.28
C LEU A 93 4.26 2.23 3.24
N CYS A 94 4.90 1.58 2.26
CA CYS A 94 5.61 2.27 1.18
C CYS A 94 4.64 3.10 0.34
N SER A 95 3.47 2.56 -0.02
CA SER A 95 2.42 3.27 -0.75
C SER A 95 1.93 4.50 0.00
N THR A 96 1.69 4.40 1.31
CA THR A 96 1.35 5.54 2.19
C THR A 96 2.41 6.63 2.12
N LYS A 97 3.69 6.27 2.23
CA LYS A 97 4.82 7.20 2.20
C LYS A 97 5.04 7.87 0.84
N LEU A 98 4.58 7.25 -0.22
CA LEU A 98 4.63 7.76 -1.60
C LEU A 98 3.37 8.54 -2.00
N GLY A 99 2.31 8.50 -1.19
CA GLY A 99 1.03 9.16 -1.47
C GLY A 99 0.10 8.34 -2.37
N PHE A 100 0.37 7.05 -2.56
CA PHE A 100 -0.50 6.12 -3.31
C PHE A 100 -1.60 5.60 -2.38
N ASN A 101 -2.52 6.49 -1.99
CA ASN A 101 -3.45 6.24 -0.90
C ASN A 101 -4.41 5.06 -1.16
N GLU A 102 -4.93 4.93 -2.38
CA GLU A 102 -5.82 3.83 -2.75
C GLU A 102 -5.11 2.48 -2.65
N ASN A 103 -3.89 2.40 -3.19
CA ASN A 103 -3.08 1.18 -3.10
C ASN A 103 -2.71 0.85 -1.64
N ALA A 104 -2.39 1.87 -0.83
CA ALA A 104 -2.06 1.67 0.57
C ALA A 104 -3.21 1.01 1.33
N GLU A 105 -4.43 1.53 1.19
CA GLU A 105 -5.61 0.98 1.83
C GLU A 105 -5.89 -0.45 1.39
N ILE A 106 -5.84 -0.72 0.07
CA ILE A 106 -6.03 -2.07 -0.49
C ILE A 106 -5.04 -3.07 0.11
N TYR A 107 -3.74 -2.74 0.16
CA TYR A 107 -2.74 -3.65 0.71
C TYR A 107 -2.96 -3.95 2.19
N TYR A 108 -3.31 -2.94 2.99
CA TYR A 108 -3.60 -3.17 4.41
C TYR A 108 -4.84 -4.04 4.61
N LEU A 109 -5.91 -3.79 3.86
CA LEU A 109 -7.15 -4.57 3.96
C LEU A 109 -6.92 -6.02 3.52
N LEU A 110 -6.22 -6.26 2.41
CA LEU A 110 -5.84 -7.61 1.97
C LEU A 110 -4.98 -8.32 3.02
N GLY A 111 -4.06 -7.61 3.67
CA GLY A 111 -3.24 -8.19 4.73
C GLY A 111 -4.06 -8.58 5.96
N LEU A 112 -5.10 -7.81 6.31
CA LEU A 112 -6.03 -8.14 7.39
C LEU A 112 -7.01 -9.25 7.01
N ASP A 113 -7.37 -9.37 5.74
CA ASP A 113 -8.19 -10.49 5.24
C ASP A 113 -7.43 -11.83 5.39
N LEU A 114 -6.11 -11.83 5.18
CA LEU A 114 -5.26 -12.99 5.40
C LEU A 114 -4.98 -13.28 6.89
N ASN A 115 -4.84 -12.24 7.70
CA ASN A 115 -4.57 -12.34 9.14
C ASN A 115 -5.19 -11.15 9.89
N ASP A 116 -6.41 -11.34 10.37
CA ASP A 116 -7.18 -10.34 11.11
C ASP A 116 -6.57 -9.96 12.47
N GLN A 117 -5.62 -10.74 12.99
CA GLN A 117 -4.89 -10.50 14.25
C GLN A 117 -3.54 -9.80 14.03
N HIS A 118 -3.22 -9.36 12.81
CA HIS A 118 -1.94 -8.74 12.51
C HIS A 118 -1.86 -7.30 13.05
N ASN A 119 -1.36 -7.14 14.28
CA ASN A 119 -1.37 -5.87 15.01
C ASN A 119 -0.62 -4.74 14.29
N SER A 120 0.50 -5.04 13.62
CA SER A 120 1.27 -4.02 12.89
C SER A 120 0.52 -3.48 11.66
N ILE A 121 -0.29 -4.33 10.97
CA ILE A 121 -1.16 -3.85 9.88
C ILE A 121 -2.25 -2.94 10.46
N LYS A 122 -2.93 -3.37 11.54
CA LYS A 122 -3.95 -2.55 12.21
C LYS A 122 -3.37 -1.19 12.62
N TYR A 123 -2.20 -1.16 13.23
CA TYR A 123 -1.52 0.08 13.59
C TYR A 123 -1.29 0.98 12.37
N ASN A 124 -0.68 0.46 11.31
CA ASN A 124 -0.36 1.23 10.12
C ASN A 124 -1.62 1.73 9.40
N LEU A 125 -2.68 0.91 9.31
CA LEU A 125 -3.97 1.29 8.74
C LEU A 125 -4.66 2.38 9.58
N GLY A 126 -4.64 2.25 10.91
CA GLY A 126 -5.18 3.27 11.80
C GLY A 126 -4.46 4.62 11.67
N VAL A 127 -3.12 4.61 11.58
CA VAL A 127 -2.31 5.81 11.29
C VAL A 127 -2.65 6.38 9.92
N PHE A 128 -2.80 5.52 8.91
CA PHE A 128 -3.20 5.92 7.55
C PHE A 128 -4.56 6.63 7.58
N TYR A 129 -5.59 6.04 8.19
CA TYR A 129 -6.92 6.64 8.29
C TYR A 129 -6.89 7.99 9.03
N LYS A 130 -6.15 8.08 10.15
CA LYS A 130 -5.96 9.34 10.86
C LYS A 130 -5.37 10.42 9.95
N ASN A 131 -4.33 10.09 9.18
CA ASN A 131 -3.68 11.03 8.27
C ASN A 131 -4.56 11.45 7.08
N GLN A 132 -5.53 10.62 6.69
CA GLN A 132 -6.56 10.93 5.71
C GLN A 132 -7.77 11.68 6.31
N ASN A 133 -7.69 12.09 7.58
CA ASN A 133 -8.79 12.71 8.33
C ASN A 133 -10.03 11.80 8.50
N ARG A 134 -9.86 10.50 8.36
CA ARG A 134 -10.90 9.47 8.56
C ARG A 134 -10.86 8.99 10.02
N ILE A 135 -11.23 9.88 10.94
CA ILE A 135 -11.08 9.64 12.39
C ILE A 135 -11.99 8.51 12.88
N GLY A 136 -13.19 8.37 12.30
CA GLY A 136 -14.10 7.26 12.60
C GLY A 136 -13.44 5.91 12.38
N ASP A 137 -12.91 5.71 11.16
CA ASP A 137 -12.25 4.47 10.76
C ASP A 137 -10.98 4.20 11.60
N ALA A 138 -10.20 5.24 11.91
CA ALA A 138 -9.04 5.11 12.79
C ALA A 138 -9.42 4.63 14.20
N ASN A 139 -10.56 5.11 14.75
CA ASN A 139 -11.06 4.66 16.06
C ASN A 139 -11.61 3.23 16.01
N GLU A 140 -12.24 2.80 14.91
CA GLU A 140 -12.66 1.40 14.73
C GLU A 140 -11.44 0.46 14.77
N ILE A 141 -10.37 0.80 14.05
CA ILE A 141 -9.12 0.06 14.10
C ILE A 141 -8.51 0.07 15.50
N LEU A 142 -8.50 1.21 16.20
CA LEU A 142 -8.03 1.29 17.59
C LEU A 142 -8.82 0.35 18.51
N ASN A 143 -10.14 0.32 18.37
CA ASN A 143 -11.01 -0.57 19.15
C ASN A 143 -10.70 -2.05 18.87
N SER A 144 -10.36 -2.41 17.63
CA SER A 144 -9.97 -3.79 17.28
C SER A 144 -8.64 -4.25 17.92
N LEU A 145 -7.81 -3.29 18.37
CA LEU A 145 -6.56 -3.56 19.08
C LEU A 145 -6.72 -3.59 20.61
N LYS A 146 -7.89 -3.22 21.17
CA LYS A 146 -8.07 -2.97 22.60
C LYS A 146 -7.62 -4.12 23.51
N ASN A 147 -7.80 -5.35 23.07
CA ASN A 147 -7.54 -6.56 23.87
C ASN A 147 -6.26 -7.30 23.45
N CYS A 148 -5.43 -6.71 22.58
CA CYS A 148 -4.23 -7.39 22.09
C CYS A 148 -3.10 -7.49 23.14
N GLY A 149 -3.11 -6.65 24.17
CA GLY A 149 -1.98 -6.53 25.10
C GLY A 149 -0.67 -6.04 24.42
N CYS A 150 -0.79 -5.42 23.26
CA CYS A 150 0.31 -5.05 22.39
C CYS A 150 0.62 -3.55 22.43
N GLU A 151 1.85 -3.18 22.07
CA GLU A 151 2.27 -1.77 22.05
C GLU A 151 1.61 -0.94 20.95
N GLU A 152 1.12 -1.61 19.89
CA GLU A 152 0.44 -0.98 18.76
C GLU A 152 -0.84 -0.26 19.20
N TYR A 153 -1.56 -0.79 20.18
CA TYR A 153 -2.73 -0.12 20.74
C TYR A 153 -2.36 1.23 21.35
N GLU A 154 -1.36 1.26 22.24
CA GLU A 154 -0.97 2.50 22.92
C GLU A 154 -0.35 3.51 21.95
N LYS A 155 0.43 3.04 20.98
CA LYS A 155 1.02 3.88 19.91
C LYS A 155 -0.08 4.52 19.07
N LEU A 156 -1.08 3.75 18.62
CA LEU A 156 -2.16 4.26 17.79
C LEU A 156 -3.04 5.24 18.56
N LYS A 157 -3.36 4.92 19.81
CA LYS A 157 -4.12 5.80 20.71
C LYS A 157 -3.44 7.16 20.91
N MET A 158 -2.13 7.15 21.15
CA MET A 158 -1.35 8.39 21.20
C MET A 158 -1.38 9.14 19.89
N HIS A 159 -1.22 8.44 18.77
CA HIS A 159 -1.22 9.07 17.45
C HIS A 159 -2.55 9.74 17.12
N ILE A 160 -3.69 9.11 17.45
CA ILE A 160 -5.03 9.67 17.22
C ILE A 160 -5.26 10.91 18.11
N ASN A 161 -4.87 10.85 19.39
CA ASN A 161 -5.21 11.88 20.37
C ASN A 161 -4.28 13.08 20.35
N TYR A 162 -2.99 12.93 20.02
CA TYR A 162 -1.98 13.97 20.22
C TYR A 162 -1.27 14.45 18.96
N SER A 163 -1.48 13.80 17.78
CA SER A 163 -0.94 14.32 16.52
C SER A 163 -1.84 15.42 15.98
N LYS A 164 -1.42 16.68 16.19
CA LYS A 164 -1.99 17.84 15.50
C LYS A 164 -1.31 18.04 14.15
#